data_bbb31f75d22b5e0271edbb8cd5ea03ba
#
_entry.id   bbb31f75d22b5e0271edbb8cd5ea03ba
#
_cell.length_a   1.000
_cell.length_b   1.000
_cell.length_c   1.000
_cell.angle_alpha   90.00
_cell.angle_beta   90.00
_cell.angle_gamma   90.00
#
_symmetry.space_group_name_H-M   'P 1'
#
loop_
_entity.id
_entity.type
_entity.pdbx_description
1 polymer ?
#
loop_
_entity_poly.entity_id
_entity_poly.type
_entity_poly.pdbx_seq_one_letter_code
_entity_poly.pdbx_strand_id
1 'polypeptide(L)'
;ENTASSSELVISSLEPFMNIILIGELTEGKNVGMQKYSDDQYEWAYWPITTKVTNAVHSDYSAGFTPDYDWNEFNLAQNPEDTLLPLGSSDEFM
;
A
#
# COMPACT_ATOMS: atom_id res chain seq x y z
N GLU A 1 -2.95 -9.06 2.64
CA GLU A 1 -2.73 -8.36 1.34
C GLU A 1 -1.97 -7.06 1.63
N ASN A 2 -0.84 -6.84 0.96
CA ASN A 2 0.01 -5.68 1.26
C ASN A 2 -0.63 -4.37 0.78
N THR A 3 -0.44 -3.32 1.56
CA THR A 3 -0.80 -1.95 1.15
C THR A 3 0.10 -1.52 -0.01
N ALA A 4 -0.52 -1.12 -1.12
CA ALA A 4 0.20 -0.80 -2.35
C ALA A 4 -0.50 0.30 -3.17
N SER A 5 0.22 0.88 -4.13
CA SER A 5 -0.31 1.73 -5.21
C SER A 5 -1.19 2.89 -4.73
N SER A 6 -2.52 2.81 -4.92
CA SER A 6 -3.44 3.91 -4.58
C SER A 6 -3.46 4.26 -3.09
N SER A 7 -3.33 3.29 -2.21
CA SER A 7 -3.23 3.52 -0.77
C SER A 7 -1.95 4.26 -0.40
N GLU A 8 -0.83 3.85 -0.98
CA GLU A 8 0.46 4.53 -0.82
C GLU A 8 0.45 5.94 -1.42
N LEU A 9 -0.26 6.12 -2.55
CA LEU A 9 -0.45 7.43 -3.16
C LEU A 9 -1.18 8.40 -2.20
N VAL A 10 -2.20 7.93 -1.50
CA VAL A 10 -2.92 8.75 -0.50
C VAL A 10 -1.98 9.14 0.64
N ILE A 11 -1.23 8.19 1.20
CA ILE A 11 -0.23 8.44 2.25
C ILE A 11 0.77 9.51 1.78
N SER A 12 1.41 9.27 0.64
CA SER A 12 2.41 10.18 0.06
C SER A 12 1.88 11.57 -0.22
N SER A 13 0.63 11.68 -0.70
CA SER A 13 0.00 12.96 -1.02
C SER A 13 -0.30 13.81 0.21
N LEU A 14 -0.62 13.18 1.32
CA LEU A 14 -0.99 13.87 2.57
C LEU A 14 0.22 14.20 3.45
N GLU A 15 1.29 13.41 3.35
CA GLU A 15 2.50 13.55 4.18
C GLU A 15 3.08 14.98 4.24
N PRO A 16 3.13 15.77 3.14
CA PRO A 16 3.60 17.15 3.19
C PRO A 16 2.68 18.12 3.94
N PHE A 17 1.44 17.74 4.20
CA PHE A 17 0.40 18.65 4.71
C PHE A 17 -0.07 18.30 6.13
N MET A 18 0.18 17.08 6.59
CA MET A 18 -0.24 16.62 7.90
C MET A 18 0.68 15.54 8.46
N ASN A 19 0.65 15.37 9.77
CA ASN A 19 1.32 14.23 10.41
C ASN A 19 0.49 12.97 10.20
N ILE A 20 1.13 11.93 9.64
CA ILE A 20 0.51 10.63 9.39
C ILE A 20 1.16 9.61 10.32
N ILE A 21 0.32 8.81 10.98
CA ILE A 21 0.77 7.69 11.81
C ILE A 21 0.39 6.41 11.10
N LEU A 22 1.37 5.57 10.81
CA LEU A 22 1.20 4.29 10.12
C LEU A 22 1.31 3.14 11.13
N ILE A 23 0.32 2.27 11.12
CA ILE A 23 0.27 1.06 11.95
C ILE A 23 0.13 -0.14 11.03
N GLY A 24 0.98 -1.13 11.19
CA GLY A 24 0.97 -2.35 10.37
C GLY A 24 2.37 -2.78 9.96
N GLU A 25 2.53 -3.20 8.73
CA GLU A 25 3.80 -3.64 8.17
C GLU A 25 4.29 -2.69 7.07
N LEU A 26 5.52 -2.92 6.60
CA LEU A 26 6.10 -2.21 5.47
C LEU A 26 5.19 -2.31 4.24
N THR A 27 4.92 -1.18 3.58
CA THR A 27 4.12 -1.16 2.36
C THR A 27 4.94 -1.59 1.14
N GLU A 28 4.27 -1.85 0.01
CA GLU A 28 4.89 -2.42 -1.20
C GLU A 28 5.91 -1.49 -1.89
N GLY A 29 5.70 -0.18 -1.84
CA GLY A 29 6.56 0.78 -2.56
C GLY A 29 6.21 0.96 -4.03
N LYS A 30 4.96 0.69 -4.43
CA LYS A 30 4.51 0.82 -5.81
C LYS A 30 4.16 2.25 -6.17
N ASN A 31 5.17 3.03 -6.54
CA ASN A 31 5.07 4.44 -6.92
C ASN A 31 4.95 4.69 -8.44
N VAL A 32 4.54 3.67 -9.19
CA VAL A 32 4.47 3.71 -10.66
C VAL A 32 3.06 3.46 -11.17
N GLY A 33 2.71 4.12 -12.27
CA GLY A 33 1.48 3.90 -13.01
C GLY A 33 1.74 3.22 -14.35
N MET A 34 0.77 2.44 -14.78
CA MET A 34 0.79 1.72 -16.04
C MET A 34 -0.38 2.15 -16.91
N GLN A 35 -0.17 2.17 -18.21
CA GLN A 35 -1.21 2.42 -19.20
C GLN A 35 -1.39 1.20 -20.09
N LYS A 36 -2.66 0.82 -20.32
CA LYS A 36 -2.97 -0.28 -21.23
C LYS A 36 -2.80 0.17 -22.67
N TYR A 37 -2.09 -0.64 -23.44
CA TYR A 37 -2.05 -0.60 -24.90
C TYR A 37 -2.53 -1.94 -25.44
N SER A 38 -3.43 -1.91 -26.40
CA SER A 38 -3.98 -3.12 -27.00
C SER A 38 -3.97 -2.99 -28.53
N ASP A 39 -3.81 -4.13 -29.18
CA ASP A 39 -3.99 -4.27 -30.62
C ASP A 39 -5.18 -5.19 -30.87
N ASP A 40 -6.26 -4.63 -31.39
CA ASP A 40 -7.50 -5.36 -31.63
C ASP A 40 -7.37 -6.37 -32.77
N GLN A 41 -6.37 -6.18 -33.65
CA GLN A 41 -6.12 -7.09 -34.78
C GLN A 41 -5.43 -8.41 -34.34
N TYR A 42 -4.58 -8.34 -33.32
CA TYR A 42 -3.78 -9.47 -32.86
C TYR A 42 -4.22 -10.01 -31.49
N GLU A 43 -5.30 -9.46 -30.91
CA GLU A 43 -5.91 -9.91 -29.62
C GLU A 43 -4.93 -9.91 -28.44
N TRP A 44 -3.96 -8.98 -28.41
CA TRP A 44 -3.02 -8.87 -27.30
C TRP A 44 -3.09 -7.47 -26.65
N ALA A 45 -2.66 -7.40 -25.42
CA ALA A 45 -2.53 -6.18 -24.65
C ALA A 45 -1.31 -6.21 -23.73
N TYR A 46 -0.73 -5.05 -23.48
CA TYR A 46 0.37 -4.89 -22.54
C TYR A 46 0.20 -3.62 -21.72
N TRP A 47 0.81 -3.60 -20.53
CA TRP A 47 0.74 -2.50 -19.58
C TRP A 47 2.14 -2.01 -19.22
N PRO A 48 2.80 -1.22 -20.08
CA PRO A 48 4.09 -0.64 -19.73
C PRO A 48 3.94 0.37 -18.60
N ILE A 49 4.98 0.48 -17.79
CA ILE A 49 5.12 1.57 -16.82
C ILE A 49 5.31 2.86 -17.60
N THR A 50 4.39 3.82 -17.43
CA THR A 50 4.38 5.08 -18.17
C THR A 50 4.57 6.29 -17.27
N THR A 51 4.31 6.15 -15.96
CA THR A 51 4.36 7.27 -15.01
C THR A 51 5.05 6.86 -13.73
N LYS A 52 5.74 7.82 -13.11
CA LYS A 52 6.22 7.74 -11.75
C LYS A 52 5.51 8.81 -10.92
N VAL A 53 5.06 8.42 -9.73
CA VAL A 53 4.35 9.31 -8.82
C VAL A 53 5.32 9.83 -7.76
N THR A 54 5.24 11.14 -7.50
CA THR A 54 5.92 11.82 -6.40
C THR A 54 4.93 12.76 -5.71
N ASN A 55 5.17 13.11 -4.47
CA ASN A 55 4.35 14.07 -3.73
C ASN A 55 4.78 15.54 -4.00
N ALA A 56 4.14 16.49 -3.31
CA ALA A 56 4.38 17.92 -3.48
C ALA A 56 5.82 18.37 -3.16
N VAL A 57 6.56 17.59 -2.37
CA VAL A 57 7.98 17.83 -2.05
C VAL A 57 8.94 16.93 -2.84
N HIS A 58 8.42 16.28 -3.90
CA HIS A 58 9.16 15.36 -4.77
C HIS A 58 9.78 14.15 -4.04
N SER A 59 9.20 13.74 -2.92
CA SER A 59 9.61 12.54 -2.19
C SER A 59 9.24 11.28 -2.96
N ASP A 60 10.11 10.28 -2.89
CA ASP A 60 9.94 8.96 -3.50
C ASP A 60 9.66 7.92 -2.41
N TYR A 61 8.76 6.99 -2.68
CA TYR A 61 8.40 5.89 -1.79
C TYR A 61 8.58 4.51 -2.42
N SER A 62 9.51 4.38 -3.35
CA SER A 62 9.80 3.09 -4.03
C SER A 62 10.27 1.97 -3.08
N ALA A 63 10.72 2.31 -1.89
CA ALA A 63 11.06 1.36 -0.83
C ALA A 63 9.88 1.00 0.09
N GLY A 64 8.69 1.57 -0.16
CA GLY A 64 7.54 1.47 0.74
C GLY A 64 7.62 2.45 1.91
N PHE A 65 6.54 2.51 2.67
CA PHE A 65 6.46 3.27 3.92
C PHE A 65 6.71 2.34 5.10
N THR A 66 7.68 2.69 5.92
CA THR A 66 7.90 1.99 7.20
C THR A 66 6.84 2.43 8.20
N PRO A 67 6.16 1.52 8.89
CA PRO A 67 5.16 1.89 9.88
C PRO A 67 5.83 2.53 11.10
N ASP A 68 5.11 3.44 11.77
CA ASP A 68 5.48 3.99 13.07
C ASP A 68 5.33 2.94 14.18
N TYR A 69 4.32 2.08 14.03
CA TYR A 69 4.06 0.95 14.90
C TYR A 69 3.97 -0.32 14.06
N ASP A 70 4.98 -1.20 14.22
CA ASP A 70 5.01 -2.50 13.55
C ASP A 70 3.97 -3.43 14.20
N TRP A 71 2.99 -3.85 13.42
CA TRP A 71 1.91 -4.71 13.84
C TRP A 71 1.52 -5.70 12.77
N ASN A 72 1.66 -6.98 13.07
CA ASN A 72 1.23 -8.04 12.17
C ASN A 72 0.13 -8.89 12.82
N GLU A 73 -1.10 -8.69 12.37
CA GLU A 73 -2.28 -9.40 12.85
C GLU A 73 -2.19 -10.92 12.66
N PHE A 74 -1.56 -11.36 11.57
CA PHE A 74 -1.41 -12.79 11.28
C PHE A 74 -0.42 -13.50 12.20
N ASN A 75 0.57 -12.79 12.75
CA ASN A 75 1.52 -13.37 13.71
C ASN A 75 0.90 -13.61 15.09
N LEU A 76 -0.21 -12.94 15.40
CA LEU A 76 -0.94 -13.14 16.65
C LEU A 76 -1.86 -14.35 16.61
N ALA A 77 -2.33 -14.74 15.43
CA ALA A 77 -3.09 -15.96 15.21
C ALA A 77 -2.17 -17.20 15.25
N GLN A 78 -1.65 -17.51 16.45
CA GLN A 78 -0.80 -18.70 16.64
C GLN A 78 -1.58 -20.02 16.67
N ASN A 79 -2.92 -19.94 16.67
CA ASN A 79 -3.80 -21.09 16.60
C ASN A 79 -4.70 -21.02 15.37
N PRO A 80 -4.94 -22.14 14.64
CA PRO A 80 -5.84 -22.18 13.49
C PRO A 80 -7.30 -21.83 13.83
N GLU A 81 -7.64 -21.77 15.13
CA GLU A 81 -8.96 -21.41 15.64
C GLU A 81 -9.09 -19.91 15.97
N ASP A 82 -7.98 -19.17 15.96
CA ASP A 82 -8.00 -17.72 16.18
C ASP A 82 -8.47 -17.05 14.90
N THR A 83 -9.74 -16.66 14.87
CA THR A 83 -10.31 -15.87 13.78
C THR A 83 -9.82 -14.43 13.93
N LEU A 84 -9.47 -13.82 12.79
CA LEU A 84 -9.19 -12.38 12.74
C LEU A 84 -10.35 -11.60 13.35
N LEU A 85 -10.05 -10.64 14.18
CA LEU A 85 -11.05 -9.78 14.81
C LEU A 85 -11.77 -8.92 13.75
N PRO A 86 -13.04 -8.57 13.97
CA PRO A 86 -13.72 -7.65 13.08
C PRO A 86 -13.03 -6.29 13.05
N LEU A 87 -12.92 -5.70 11.85
CA LEU A 87 -12.35 -4.36 11.68
C LEU A 87 -12.98 -3.35 12.63
N GLY A 88 -12.14 -2.60 13.33
CA GLY A 88 -12.57 -1.58 14.29
C GLY A 88 -12.98 -2.14 15.65
N SER A 89 -12.72 -3.41 15.96
CA SER A 89 -12.90 -3.92 17.32
C SER A 89 -11.88 -3.28 18.26
N SER A 90 -12.27 -3.05 19.51
CA SER A 90 -11.40 -2.46 20.54
C SER A 90 -10.19 -3.34 20.88
N ASP A 91 -10.26 -4.62 20.55
CA ASP A 91 -9.25 -5.62 20.87
C ASP A 91 -8.27 -5.87 19.70
N GLU A 92 -8.50 -5.21 18.54
CA GLU A 92 -7.69 -5.38 17.33
C GLU A 92 -6.21 -5.00 17.53
N PHE A 93 -5.93 -4.05 18.45
CA PHE A 93 -4.59 -3.54 18.74
C PHE A 93 -4.13 -3.78 20.20
N MET A 94 -4.79 -4.63 20.91
CA MET A 94 -4.39 -5.08 22.24
C MET A 94 -3.84 -6.49 22.20
#